data_66c48c10338635e5d20b37a18fa9e439
#
_entry.id   66c48c10338635e5d20b37a18fa9e439
#
_cell.length_a   1.000
_cell.length_b   1.000
_cell.length_c   1.000
_cell.angle_alpha   90.00
_cell.angle_beta   90.00
_cell.angle_gamma   90.00
#
_symmetry.space_group_name_H-M   'P 1'
#
loop_
_entity.id
_entity.type
_entity.pdbx_description
1 polymer ?
#
loop_
_entity_poly.entity_id
_entity_poly.type
_entity_poly.pdbx_seq_one_letter_code
_entity_poly.pdbx_strand_id
1 'polypeptide(L)'
;QKILNIEKAGHGGSLDPRVTGVLPVALERATRLAHVLLIGGKEYVCVMHLHDEVEEKKIMEVISKFVGKITQMPPIKSAVKRQEREREVYFFEVIEIEGRDVLFRIGCQAGTYIRKICHDFGRALGMGAHMADLRRTRASCFSEDSCVTLQDLQDAFVLWKEEGNEKFIKHCVQPAERMVEHLPK
;
A
#
# COMPACT_ATOMS: atom_id res chain seq x y z
N GLN A 1 12.38 -16.20 2.85
CA GLN A 1 12.72 -17.62 2.93
C GLN A 1 14.17 -17.82 3.34
N LYS A 2 15.14 -17.30 2.58
CA LYS A 2 16.57 -17.51 2.82
C LYS A 2 17.01 -17.06 4.23
N ILE A 3 16.60 -15.86 4.69
CA ILE A 3 16.99 -15.31 5.99
C ILE A 3 16.57 -16.23 7.14
N LEU A 4 15.33 -16.70 7.14
CA LEU A 4 14.75 -17.49 8.21
C LEU A 4 14.93 -19.02 8.02
N ASN A 5 15.53 -19.43 6.91
CA ASN A 5 15.67 -20.85 6.53
C ASN A 5 14.32 -21.60 6.56
N ILE A 6 13.28 -21.01 5.93
CA ILE A 6 11.92 -21.56 5.86
C ILE A 6 11.55 -21.94 4.43
N GLU A 7 10.59 -22.88 4.28
CA GLU A 7 10.18 -23.38 2.98
C GLU A 7 9.18 -22.45 2.27
N LYS A 8 8.24 -21.85 3.02
CA LYS A 8 7.12 -21.12 2.46
C LYS A 8 7.04 -19.69 2.96
N ALA A 9 6.87 -18.75 2.02
CA ALA A 9 6.52 -17.39 2.29
C ALA A 9 5.56 -16.87 1.20
N GLY A 10 4.56 -16.10 1.59
CA GLY A 10 3.60 -15.47 0.69
C GLY A 10 3.31 -14.05 1.15
N HIS A 11 2.89 -13.15 0.24
CA HIS A 11 2.66 -11.75 0.57
C HIS A 11 1.20 -11.33 0.36
N GLY A 12 0.77 -10.31 1.11
CA GLY A 12 -0.57 -9.71 1.08
C GLY A 12 -0.77 -8.64 -0.01
N GLY A 13 -0.18 -8.81 -1.18
CA GLY A 13 -0.25 -7.87 -2.32
C GLY A 13 1.10 -7.21 -2.60
N SER A 14 1.56 -7.31 -3.85
CA SER A 14 2.81 -6.71 -4.30
C SER A 14 2.80 -5.18 -4.24
N LEU A 15 3.98 -4.60 -4.25
CA LEU A 15 4.21 -3.19 -4.55
C LEU A 15 4.66 -3.06 -6.01
N ASP A 16 4.33 -1.97 -6.66
CA ASP A 16 4.90 -1.64 -7.97
C ASP A 16 6.42 -1.42 -7.86
N PRO A 17 7.19 -1.61 -8.93
CA PRO A 17 8.60 -1.21 -8.93
C PRO A 17 8.78 0.26 -8.51
N ARG A 18 9.76 0.52 -7.65
CA ARG A 18 10.06 1.84 -7.02
C ARG A 18 9.06 2.30 -5.95
N VAL A 19 7.99 1.54 -5.67
CA VAL A 19 7.08 1.83 -4.55
C VAL A 19 7.62 1.19 -3.28
N THR A 20 7.64 1.96 -2.20
CA THR A 20 8.11 1.53 -0.88
C THR A 20 6.96 1.27 0.09
N GLY A 21 7.28 0.88 1.32
CA GLY A 21 6.32 0.78 2.43
C GLY A 21 5.92 -0.63 2.81
N VAL A 22 4.76 -0.75 3.44
CA VAL A 22 4.29 -1.95 4.11
C VAL A 22 4.03 -3.10 3.15
N LEU A 23 4.74 -4.20 3.33
CA LEU A 23 4.50 -5.48 2.64
C LEU A 23 4.32 -6.60 3.67
N PRO A 24 3.09 -6.96 4.06
CA PRO A 24 2.87 -8.10 4.93
C PRO A 24 3.28 -9.40 4.24
N VAL A 25 4.12 -10.17 4.92
CA VAL A 25 4.61 -11.46 4.44
C VAL A 25 4.18 -12.56 5.41
N ALA A 26 3.34 -13.46 4.96
CA ALA A 26 2.94 -14.65 5.71
C ALA A 26 4.00 -15.73 5.59
N LEU A 27 4.31 -16.39 6.71
CA LEU A 27 5.37 -17.41 6.81
C LEU A 27 4.74 -18.79 7.06
N GLU A 28 5.29 -19.81 6.44
CA GLU A 28 4.93 -21.23 6.64
C GLU A 28 3.41 -21.48 6.55
N ARG A 29 2.78 -21.99 7.60
CA ARG A 29 1.34 -22.28 7.64
C ARG A 29 0.48 -21.03 7.48
N ALA A 30 0.97 -19.86 7.91
CA ALA A 30 0.25 -18.60 7.78
C ALA A 30 0.04 -18.19 6.31
N THR A 31 0.77 -18.75 5.35
CA THR A 31 0.54 -18.50 3.92
C THR A 31 -0.88 -18.88 3.46
N ARG A 32 -1.56 -19.78 4.17
CA ARG A 32 -2.96 -20.13 3.94
C ARG A 32 -3.91 -18.96 4.19
N LEU A 33 -3.52 -18.03 5.06
CA LEU A 33 -4.29 -16.82 5.41
C LEU A 33 -3.89 -15.59 4.56
N ALA A 34 -2.91 -15.70 3.65
CA ALA A 34 -2.42 -14.58 2.87
C ALA A 34 -3.53 -13.89 2.05
N HIS A 35 -4.60 -14.61 1.66
CA HIS A 35 -5.74 -14.03 0.95
C HIS A 35 -6.51 -12.99 1.80
N VAL A 36 -6.54 -13.14 3.13
CA VAL A 36 -7.15 -12.15 4.04
C VAL A 36 -6.41 -10.81 3.94
N LEU A 37 -5.09 -10.85 3.85
CA LEU A 37 -4.26 -9.67 3.65
C LEU A 37 -4.48 -9.02 2.28
N LEU A 38 -4.81 -9.82 1.25
CA LEU A 38 -5.08 -9.31 -0.08
C LEU A 38 -6.33 -8.44 -0.15
N ILE A 39 -7.41 -8.84 0.53
CA ILE A 39 -8.72 -8.15 0.48
C ILE A 39 -8.82 -6.94 1.41
N GLY A 40 -7.98 -6.83 2.45
CA GLY A 40 -7.98 -5.71 3.38
C GLY A 40 -7.66 -4.37 2.69
N GLY A 41 -8.20 -3.27 3.20
CA GLY A 41 -7.94 -1.91 2.72
C GLY A 41 -6.46 -1.55 2.78
N LYS A 42 -6.07 -0.54 2.00
CA LYS A 42 -4.70 -0.02 1.94
C LYS A 42 -4.70 1.49 2.11
N GLU A 43 -3.63 2.01 2.73
CA GLU A 43 -3.37 3.45 2.78
C GLU A 43 -2.03 3.75 2.13
N TYR A 44 -1.98 4.90 1.48
CA TYR A 44 -0.80 5.37 0.77
C TYR A 44 -0.56 6.85 1.03
N VAL A 45 0.70 7.24 1.02
CA VAL A 45 1.15 8.60 0.81
C VAL A 45 1.74 8.68 -0.60
N CYS A 46 1.34 9.67 -1.36
CA CYS A 46 1.66 9.82 -2.78
C CYS A 46 2.03 11.27 -3.10
N VAL A 47 3.04 11.44 -3.94
CA VAL A 47 3.32 12.69 -4.65
C VAL A 47 2.76 12.56 -6.05
N MET A 48 1.79 13.41 -6.39
CA MET A 48 1.26 13.54 -7.74
C MET A 48 1.80 14.82 -8.37
N HIS A 49 2.40 14.68 -9.54
CA HIS A 49 2.89 15.81 -10.32
C HIS A 49 1.86 16.23 -11.38
N LEU A 50 1.40 17.47 -11.32
CA LEU A 50 0.54 18.08 -12.31
C LEU A 50 1.37 18.60 -13.48
N HIS A 51 0.88 18.46 -14.72
CA HIS A 51 1.64 18.90 -15.90
C HIS A 51 1.56 20.42 -16.12
N ASP A 52 0.62 21.09 -15.45
CA ASP A 52 0.44 22.54 -15.47
C ASP A 52 0.14 23.08 -14.07
N GLU A 53 0.28 24.38 -13.89
CA GLU A 53 -0.12 25.07 -12.66
C GLU A 53 -1.64 25.17 -12.57
N VAL A 54 -2.16 25.00 -11.36
CA VAL A 54 -3.59 25.07 -11.10
C VAL A 54 -3.83 25.66 -9.70
N GLU A 55 -4.88 26.43 -9.57
CA GLU A 55 -5.28 26.98 -8.29
C GLU A 55 -5.65 25.87 -7.30
N GLU A 56 -5.18 25.97 -6.06
CA GLU A 56 -5.45 25.03 -4.99
C GLU A 56 -6.95 24.74 -4.81
N LYS A 57 -7.79 25.76 -4.90
CA LYS A 57 -9.24 25.61 -4.82
C LYS A 57 -9.78 24.60 -5.83
N LYS A 58 -9.28 24.61 -7.07
CA LYS A 58 -9.69 23.68 -8.12
C LYS A 58 -9.21 22.26 -7.84
N ILE A 59 -8.01 22.11 -7.24
CA ILE A 59 -7.51 20.81 -6.77
C ILE A 59 -8.47 20.24 -5.74
N MET A 60 -8.83 21.02 -4.72
CA MET A 60 -9.73 20.59 -3.64
C MET A 60 -11.15 20.24 -4.15
N GLU A 61 -11.68 20.99 -5.12
CA GLU A 61 -12.97 20.68 -5.76
C GLU A 61 -12.94 19.34 -6.50
N VAL A 62 -11.84 19.03 -7.19
CA VAL A 62 -11.71 17.76 -7.94
C VAL A 62 -11.51 16.59 -7.00
N ILE A 63 -10.76 16.73 -5.90
CA ILE A 63 -10.53 15.67 -4.91
C ILE A 63 -11.84 15.07 -4.41
N SER A 64 -12.86 15.91 -4.14
CA SER A 64 -14.15 15.44 -3.65
C SER A 64 -14.82 14.41 -4.55
N LYS A 65 -14.52 14.42 -5.86
CA LYS A 65 -15.04 13.49 -6.87
C LYS A 65 -14.35 12.12 -6.84
N PHE A 66 -13.23 12.01 -6.15
CA PHE A 66 -12.45 10.78 -6.04
C PHE A 66 -12.63 10.06 -4.69
N VAL A 67 -13.50 10.57 -3.81
CA VAL A 67 -13.89 9.89 -2.56
C VAL A 67 -15.19 9.12 -2.81
N GLY A 68 -15.29 7.92 -2.22
CA GLY A 68 -16.40 7.01 -2.43
C GLY A 68 -16.16 6.05 -3.60
N LYS A 69 -17.20 5.70 -4.32
CA LYS A 69 -17.13 4.73 -5.42
C LYS A 69 -16.55 5.35 -6.69
N ILE A 70 -15.50 4.74 -7.19
CA ILE A 70 -14.83 5.11 -8.43
C ILE A 70 -14.77 3.92 -9.38
N THR A 71 -14.81 4.16 -10.68
CA THR A 71 -14.61 3.14 -11.70
C THR A 71 -13.20 3.26 -12.29
N GLN A 72 -12.46 2.15 -12.26
CA GLN A 72 -11.11 2.11 -12.81
C GLN A 72 -10.95 1.00 -13.84
N MET A 73 -10.25 1.32 -14.93
CA MET A 73 -9.69 0.33 -15.87
C MET A 73 -8.25 0.01 -15.43
N PRO A 74 -7.92 -1.25 -15.11
CA PRO A 74 -6.55 -1.64 -14.77
C PRO A 74 -5.53 -1.18 -15.82
N PRO A 75 -4.30 -0.78 -15.41
CA PRO A 75 -3.24 -0.44 -16.33
C PRO A 75 -2.91 -1.58 -17.30
N ILE A 76 -2.39 -1.26 -18.49
CA ILE A 76 -2.05 -2.24 -19.54
C ILE A 76 -1.06 -3.31 -19.01
N LYS A 77 -0.10 -2.90 -18.17
CA LYS A 77 0.92 -3.79 -17.58
C LYS A 77 0.49 -4.38 -16.23
N SER A 78 -0.80 -4.62 -16.00
CA SER A 78 -1.29 -5.30 -14.79
C SER A 78 -1.45 -6.80 -15.01
N ALA A 79 -1.25 -7.60 -13.95
CA ALA A 79 -1.41 -9.06 -13.98
C ALA A 79 -2.89 -9.52 -14.03
N VAL A 80 -3.86 -8.60 -14.00
CA VAL A 80 -5.29 -8.92 -13.97
C VAL A 80 -5.95 -8.61 -15.31
N LYS A 81 -7.03 -9.35 -15.62
CA LYS A 81 -7.84 -9.10 -16.82
C LYS A 81 -8.28 -7.64 -16.88
N ARG A 82 -8.07 -7.01 -18.05
CA ARG A 82 -8.40 -5.61 -18.29
C ARG A 82 -9.90 -5.45 -18.52
N GLN A 83 -10.60 -5.11 -17.45
CA GLN A 83 -12.03 -4.78 -17.44
C GLN A 83 -12.28 -3.71 -16.39
N GLU A 84 -13.28 -2.88 -16.60
CA GLU A 84 -13.69 -1.89 -15.61
C GLU A 84 -14.08 -2.55 -14.30
N ARG A 85 -13.66 -1.93 -13.20
CA ARG A 85 -13.94 -2.41 -11.86
C ARG A 85 -14.28 -1.24 -10.97
N GLU A 86 -15.37 -1.38 -10.23
CA GLU A 86 -15.71 -0.47 -9.15
C GLU A 86 -14.72 -0.67 -8.00
N ARG A 87 -14.26 0.44 -7.42
CA ARG A 87 -13.41 0.49 -6.23
C ARG A 87 -13.90 1.59 -5.32
N GLU A 88 -13.61 1.48 -4.04
CA GLU A 88 -13.97 2.46 -3.05
C GLU A 88 -12.73 3.18 -2.54
N VAL A 89 -12.77 4.50 -2.53
CA VAL A 89 -11.81 5.38 -1.87
C VAL A 89 -12.47 5.87 -0.58
N TYR A 90 -11.90 5.52 0.56
CA TYR A 90 -12.45 5.82 1.87
C TYR A 90 -12.22 7.26 2.28
N PHE A 91 -11.03 7.77 1.97
CA PHE A 91 -10.64 9.17 2.15
C PHE A 91 -9.54 9.56 1.17
N PHE A 92 -9.45 10.87 0.89
CA PHE A 92 -8.41 11.48 0.07
C PHE A 92 -8.09 12.84 0.69
N GLU A 93 -6.92 12.96 1.32
CA GLU A 93 -6.50 14.13 2.11
C GLU A 93 -5.24 14.73 1.50
N VAL A 94 -5.28 16.00 1.13
CA VAL A 94 -4.09 16.76 0.75
C VAL A 94 -3.31 17.10 2.01
N ILE A 95 -2.01 16.83 1.98
CA ILE A 95 -1.07 17.18 3.05
C ILE A 95 -0.41 18.51 2.70
N GLU A 96 0.04 18.66 1.44
CA GLU A 96 0.80 19.82 0.99
C GLU A 96 0.66 19.99 -0.53
N ILE A 97 0.72 21.23 -0.98
CA ILE A 97 0.81 21.58 -2.40
C ILE A 97 2.02 22.50 -2.57
N GLU A 98 3.00 22.07 -3.36
CA GLU A 98 4.17 22.87 -3.70
C GLU A 98 4.31 22.97 -5.22
N GLY A 99 4.00 24.15 -5.77
CA GLY A 99 3.98 24.35 -7.20
C GLY A 99 3.03 23.39 -7.92
N ARG A 100 3.60 22.47 -8.70
CA ARG A 100 2.84 21.44 -9.42
C ARG A 100 2.79 20.09 -8.71
N ASP A 101 3.40 19.98 -7.54
CA ASP A 101 3.43 18.75 -6.76
C ASP A 101 2.37 18.77 -5.67
N VAL A 102 1.56 17.72 -5.62
CA VAL A 102 0.50 17.53 -4.64
C VAL A 102 0.84 16.30 -3.81
N LEU A 103 1.22 16.51 -2.55
CA LEU A 103 1.40 15.47 -1.56
C LEU A 103 0.06 15.15 -0.91
N PHE A 104 -0.35 13.91 -0.96
CA PHE A 104 -1.64 13.49 -0.39
C PHE A 104 -1.56 12.12 0.29
N ARG A 105 -2.50 11.88 1.21
CA ARG A 105 -2.79 10.59 1.81
C ARG A 105 -4.12 10.06 1.29
N ILE A 106 -4.18 8.77 0.98
CA ILE A 106 -5.36 8.13 0.45
C ILE A 106 -5.58 6.76 1.08
N GLY A 107 -6.79 6.50 1.56
CA GLY A 107 -7.25 5.18 1.99
C GLY A 107 -8.22 4.59 0.97
N CYS A 108 -8.03 3.34 0.59
CA CYS A 108 -8.83 2.74 -0.46
C CYS A 108 -8.99 1.22 -0.34
N GLN A 109 -9.99 0.70 -1.02
CA GLN A 109 -10.23 -0.72 -1.19
C GLN A 109 -9.04 -1.40 -1.90
N ALA A 110 -8.81 -2.65 -1.54
CA ALA A 110 -7.81 -3.50 -2.19
C ALA A 110 -7.99 -3.56 -3.71
N GLY A 111 -6.88 -3.50 -4.44
CA GLY A 111 -6.88 -3.51 -5.89
C GLY A 111 -7.20 -2.16 -6.55
N THR A 112 -7.23 -1.08 -5.79
CA THR A 112 -7.25 0.29 -6.31
C THR A 112 -5.86 0.67 -6.82
N TYR A 113 -5.78 1.25 -8.01
CA TYR A 113 -4.54 1.69 -8.64
C TYR A 113 -4.33 3.18 -8.41
N ILE A 114 -3.44 3.56 -7.49
CA ILE A 114 -3.15 4.98 -7.17
C ILE A 114 -2.58 5.70 -8.40
N ARG A 115 -1.74 5.04 -9.19
CA ARG A 115 -1.23 5.56 -10.45
C ARG A 115 -2.35 5.95 -11.43
N LYS A 116 -3.44 5.17 -11.44
CA LYS A 116 -4.62 5.48 -12.27
C LYS A 116 -5.41 6.64 -11.68
N ILE A 117 -5.50 6.77 -10.36
CA ILE A 117 -6.10 7.93 -9.69
C ILE A 117 -5.37 9.20 -10.11
N CYS A 118 -4.04 9.26 -10.02
CA CYS A 118 -3.26 10.44 -10.43
C CYS A 118 -3.54 10.82 -11.90
N HIS A 119 -3.53 9.83 -12.79
CA HIS A 119 -3.83 10.06 -14.21
C HIS A 119 -5.26 10.60 -14.44
N ASP A 120 -6.27 10.00 -13.79
CA ASP A 120 -7.66 10.40 -13.96
C ASP A 120 -7.95 11.76 -13.31
N PHE A 121 -7.24 12.06 -12.23
CA PHE A 121 -7.26 13.36 -11.57
C PHE A 121 -6.79 14.47 -12.51
N GLY A 122 -5.64 14.28 -13.18
CA GLY A 122 -5.17 15.22 -14.18
C GLY A 122 -6.19 15.44 -15.31
N ARG A 123 -6.82 14.36 -15.78
CA ARG A 123 -7.90 14.48 -16.80
C ARG A 123 -9.10 15.26 -16.27
N ALA A 124 -9.50 15.07 -15.02
CA ALA A 124 -10.61 15.81 -14.40
C ALA A 124 -10.31 17.31 -14.24
N LEU A 125 -9.03 17.67 -14.11
CA LEU A 125 -8.56 19.06 -14.14
C LEU A 125 -8.48 19.65 -15.56
N GLY A 126 -8.61 18.81 -16.61
CA GLY A 126 -8.44 19.22 -18.00
C GLY A 126 -6.98 19.28 -18.46
N MET A 127 -6.08 18.64 -17.73
CA MET A 127 -4.65 18.58 -18.01
C MET A 127 -4.11 17.15 -17.81
N GLY A 128 -2.80 16.95 -17.84
CA GLY A 128 -2.16 15.70 -17.45
C GLY A 128 -1.72 15.72 -15.99
N ALA A 129 -1.63 14.53 -15.39
CA ALA A 129 -0.93 14.32 -14.13
C ALA A 129 -0.36 12.90 -14.07
N HIS A 130 0.66 12.69 -13.25
CA HIS A 130 1.22 11.37 -13.02
C HIS A 130 1.68 11.21 -11.57
N MET A 131 1.78 9.97 -11.14
CA MET A 131 2.34 9.58 -9.86
C MET A 131 3.87 9.74 -9.91
N ALA A 132 4.40 10.69 -9.15
CA ALA A 132 5.85 10.92 -9.04
C ALA A 132 6.49 9.97 -8.01
N ASP A 133 5.85 9.82 -6.84
CA ASP A 133 6.29 8.88 -5.80
C ASP A 133 5.09 8.26 -5.08
N LEU A 134 5.31 7.07 -4.51
CA LEU A 134 4.28 6.33 -3.76
C LEU A 134 4.90 5.50 -2.64
N ARG A 135 4.30 5.61 -1.45
CA ARG A 135 4.62 4.78 -0.30
C ARG A 135 3.34 4.19 0.29
N ARG A 136 3.30 2.88 0.47
CA ARG A 136 2.18 2.23 1.17
C ARG A 136 2.41 2.29 2.68
N THR A 137 1.63 3.09 3.39
CA THR A 137 1.73 3.30 4.83
C THR A 137 0.94 2.29 5.66
N ARG A 138 -0.09 1.67 5.04
CA ARG A 138 -0.88 0.60 5.68
C ARG A 138 -1.31 -0.47 4.68
N ALA A 139 -1.31 -1.71 5.12
CA ALA A 139 -1.89 -2.84 4.39
C ALA A 139 -2.68 -3.73 5.34
N SER A 140 -4.03 -3.70 5.24
CA SER A 140 -4.94 -4.36 6.20
C SER A 140 -4.69 -3.84 7.62
N CYS A 141 -4.41 -4.72 8.58
CA CYS A 141 -4.12 -4.39 9.97
C CYS A 141 -2.68 -3.92 10.24
N PHE A 142 -1.79 -3.95 9.26
CA PHE A 142 -0.38 -3.60 9.45
C PHE A 142 -0.09 -2.18 8.98
N SER A 143 0.48 -1.35 9.85
CA SER A 143 0.98 -0.01 9.54
C SER A 143 2.51 -0.01 9.42
N GLU A 144 3.06 1.03 8.84
CA GLU A 144 4.52 1.18 8.70
C GLU A 144 5.25 1.31 10.04
N ASP A 145 4.59 1.80 11.11
CA ASP A 145 5.18 1.91 12.44
C ASP A 145 5.60 0.56 13.04
N SER A 146 4.98 -0.52 12.58
CA SER A 146 5.28 -1.89 13.01
C SER A 146 6.15 -2.66 12.01
N CYS A 147 6.62 -2.01 10.96
CA CYS A 147 7.47 -2.65 9.95
C CYS A 147 8.90 -2.78 10.43
N VAL A 148 9.55 -3.83 9.98
CA VAL A 148 10.99 -4.07 10.15
C VAL A 148 11.62 -4.22 8.77
N THR A 149 12.89 -3.88 8.65
CA THR A 149 13.64 -4.11 7.43
C THR A 149 14.07 -5.58 7.30
N LEU A 150 14.46 -6.00 6.10
CA LEU A 150 15.06 -7.34 5.94
C LEU A 150 16.37 -7.48 6.68
N GLN A 151 17.10 -6.38 6.90
CA GLN A 151 18.33 -6.36 7.68
C GLN A 151 18.03 -6.60 9.15
N ASP A 152 17.05 -5.88 9.75
CA ASP A 152 16.63 -6.10 11.14
C ASP A 152 16.21 -7.56 11.38
N LEU A 153 15.46 -8.14 10.41
CA LEU A 153 15.04 -9.53 10.47
C LEU A 153 16.24 -10.49 10.44
N GLN A 154 17.25 -10.19 9.63
CA GLN A 154 18.44 -11.02 9.51
C GLN A 154 19.25 -10.98 10.81
N ASP A 155 19.49 -9.80 11.36
CA ASP A 155 20.25 -9.61 12.61
C ASP A 155 19.52 -10.27 13.78
N ALA A 156 18.20 -10.09 13.87
CA ALA A 156 17.37 -10.74 14.87
C ALA A 156 17.41 -12.29 14.78
N PHE A 157 17.47 -12.82 13.56
CA PHE A 157 17.55 -14.28 13.34
C PHE A 157 18.92 -14.84 13.75
N VAL A 158 20.02 -14.13 13.46
CA VAL A 158 21.37 -14.51 13.86
C VAL A 158 21.47 -14.54 15.40
N LEU A 159 21.06 -13.48 16.08
CA LEU A 159 21.07 -13.41 17.55
C LEU A 159 20.24 -14.51 18.20
N TRP A 160 19.10 -14.86 17.61
CA TRP A 160 18.30 -15.98 18.09
C TRP A 160 19.01 -17.32 17.93
N LYS A 161 19.69 -17.54 16.81
CA LYS A 161 20.38 -18.81 16.53
C LYS A 161 21.66 -19.00 17.31
N GLU A 162 22.44 -17.95 17.48
CA GLU A 162 23.77 -17.99 18.12
C GLU A 162 23.69 -17.86 19.64
N GLU A 163 22.81 -17.00 20.15
CA GLU A 163 22.72 -16.65 21.56
C GLU A 163 21.44 -17.19 22.26
N GLY A 164 20.50 -17.76 21.52
CA GLY A 164 19.19 -18.16 22.04
C GLY A 164 18.27 -16.98 22.39
N ASN A 165 18.63 -15.75 22.00
CA ASN A 165 17.88 -14.53 22.33
C ASN A 165 16.69 -14.34 21.40
N GLU A 166 15.51 -14.73 21.87
CA GLU A 166 14.27 -14.62 21.11
C GLU A 166 13.62 -13.22 21.08
N LYS A 167 14.12 -12.27 21.87
CA LYS A 167 13.48 -10.94 22.05
C LYS A 167 13.32 -10.22 20.71
N PHE A 168 14.37 -10.17 19.92
CA PHE A 168 14.39 -9.43 18.66
C PHE A 168 13.60 -10.13 17.55
N ILE A 169 13.69 -11.45 17.43
CA ILE A 169 12.94 -12.19 16.42
C ILE A 169 11.42 -12.14 16.71
N LYS A 170 11.00 -12.13 17.97
CA LYS A 170 9.60 -11.93 18.37
C LYS A 170 9.07 -10.54 18.07
N HIS A 171 9.95 -9.53 17.96
CA HIS A 171 9.57 -8.20 17.49
C HIS A 171 9.35 -8.20 15.96
N CYS A 172 10.18 -8.89 15.21
CA CYS A 172 10.11 -8.94 13.75
C CYS A 172 8.97 -9.81 13.23
N VAL A 173 8.58 -10.87 13.95
CA VAL A 173 7.57 -11.84 13.52
C VAL A 173 6.32 -11.72 14.40
N GLN A 174 5.20 -11.40 13.77
CA GLN A 174 3.91 -11.23 14.45
C GLN A 174 3.08 -12.52 14.40
N PRO A 175 2.24 -12.80 15.42
CA PRO A 175 1.31 -13.93 15.38
C PRO A 175 0.35 -13.85 14.20
N ALA A 176 0.04 -15.00 13.58
CA ALA A 176 -0.86 -15.04 12.42
C ALA A 176 -2.30 -14.59 12.74
N GLU A 177 -2.70 -14.74 13.99
CA GLU A 177 -4.00 -14.33 14.52
C GLU A 177 -4.29 -12.84 14.30
N ARG A 178 -3.26 -11.98 14.31
CA ARG A 178 -3.41 -10.56 13.99
C ARG A 178 -4.04 -10.29 12.63
N MET A 179 -3.89 -11.22 11.69
CA MET A 179 -4.49 -11.07 10.36
C MET A 179 -6.02 -11.15 10.38
N VAL A 180 -6.61 -11.77 11.40
CA VAL A 180 -8.04 -12.03 11.51
C VAL A 180 -8.74 -11.26 12.64
N GLU A 181 -7.98 -10.58 13.50
CA GLU A 181 -8.52 -9.81 14.65
C GLU A 181 -9.52 -8.71 14.22
N HIS A 182 -9.40 -8.20 13.01
CA HIS A 182 -10.25 -7.13 12.46
C HIS A 182 -11.40 -7.64 11.59
N LEU A 183 -11.54 -8.96 11.46
CA LEU A 183 -12.69 -9.51 10.76
C LEU A 183 -13.92 -9.46 11.68
N PRO A 184 -15.12 -9.16 11.13
CA PRO A 184 -16.36 -9.26 11.91
C PRO A 184 -16.49 -10.67 12.51
N LYS A 185 -16.88 -10.72 13.77
CA LYS A 185 -17.17 -11.99 14.47
C LYS A 185 -18.50 -12.54 14.03
#